data_b4774645e5dc886048e49697c919b798
#
_entry.id   b4774645e5dc886048e49697c919b798
#
_cell.length_a   1.000
_cell.length_b   1.000
_cell.length_c   1.000
_cell.angle_alpha   90.00
_cell.angle_beta   90.00
_cell.angle_gamma   90.00
#
_symmetry.space_group_name_H-M   'P 1'
#
loop_
_entity.id
_entity.type
_entity.pdbx_description
1 polymer ?
#
loop_
_entity_poly.entity_id
_entity_poly.type
_entity_poly.pdbx_seq_one_letter_code
_entity_poly.pdbx_strand_id
1 'polypeptide(L)'
;MVISGVRVQSQNNSTGKNDPEAKKILDEVSAKIKSFKSIQATFTLSIEDAKGKSQGVKKGVFYQKGMQYRVSITGQDIFCDGKNSWTYDKSTNEVTITKVDPSVKTITPEKFFTDFYDKDFLYKLNGNVKQGARELQEIELTPTDKTKTFFKVYLYIDRKTKTMYSVKSLEKNGTKYTLTINSINGSSTFSDSQLVFDKSKYPGVDEVDLRN
;
A
#
# COMPACT_ATOMS: atom_id res chain seq x y z
N MET A 1 31.67 -42.80 13.37
CA MET A 1 30.31 -42.65 13.93
C MET A 1 29.91 -41.20 13.82
N VAL A 2 29.16 -40.85 12.74
CA VAL A 2 28.79 -39.46 12.42
C VAL A 2 27.36 -39.28 12.87
N ILE A 3 27.13 -38.43 13.86
CA ILE A 3 25.80 -38.10 14.35
C ILE A 3 25.31 -36.91 13.52
N SER A 4 24.40 -37.20 12.57
CA SER A 4 23.67 -36.19 11.82
C SER A 4 22.64 -35.49 12.72
N GLY A 5 22.90 -34.23 13.05
CA GLY A 5 21.94 -33.39 13.76
C GLY A 5 20.79 -32.98 12.82
N VAL A 6 19.62 -33.55 13.06
CA VAL A 6 18.37 -33.11 12.44
C VAL A 6 17.99 -31.74 13.02
N ARG A 7 18.05 -30.68 12.22
CA ARG A 7 17.45 -29.39 12.58
C ARG A 7 15.95 -29.52 12.48
N VAL A 8 15.30 -29.60 13.62
CA VAL A 8 13.84 -29.44 13.71
C VAL A 8 13.50 -27.96 13.41
N GLN A 9 12.98 -27.69 12.23
CA GLN A 9 12.32 -26.43 11.96
C GLN A 9 11.00 -26.42 12.73
N SER A 10 10.93 -25.58 13.76
CA SER A 10 9.70 -25.30 14.49
C SER A 10 8.70 -24.68 13.53
N GLN A 11 7.72 -25.47 13.08
CA GLN A 11 6.53 -24.96 12.42
C GLN A 11 5.68 -24.28 13.49
N ASN A 12 5.81 -22.96 13.63
CA ASN A 12 4.87 -22.15 14.41
C ASN A 12 3.53 -22.15 13.68
N ASN A 13 2.64 -23.04 14.04
CA ASN A 13 1.23 -22.99 13.70
C ASN A 13 0.64 -21.73 14.33
N SER A 14 0.23 -20.77 13.50
CA SER A 14 -0.44 -19.55 13.95
C SER A 14 -1.81 -19.91 14.54
N THR A 15 -1.89 -19.95 15.84
CA THR A 15 -3.13 -20.19 16.61
C THR A 15 -4.02 -18.93 16.64
N GLY A 16 -4.37 -18.31 15.52
CA GLY A 16 -5.29 -17.19 15.46
C GLY A 16 -4.86 -15.92 16.24
N LYS A 17 -3.62 -15.84 16.70
CA LYS A 17 -3.04 -14.70 17.41
C LYS A 17 -2.03 -14.00 16.52
N ASN A 18 -1.97 -12.68 16.64
CA ASN A 18 -0.97 -11.87 15.95
C ASN A 18 0.45 -12.17 16.48
N ASP A 19 1.39 -12.25 15.55
CA ASP A 19 2.80 -12.48 15.85
C ASP A 19 3.43 -11.22 16.47
N PRO A 20 3.96 -11.28 17.71
CA PRO A 20 4.53 -10.12 18.37
C PRO A 20 5.77 -9.55 17.66
N GLU A 21 6.56 -10.40 16.97
CA GLU A 21 7.74 -9.96 16.21
C GLU A 21 7.31 -9.21 14.95
N ALA A 22 6.31 -9.74 14.23
CA ALA A 22 5.69 -9.02 13.11
C ALA A 22 5.12 -7.69 13.57
N LYS A 23 4.42 -7.63 14.72
CA LYS A 23 3.88 -6.39 15.27
C LYS A 23 4.97 -5.36 15.50
N LYS A 24 6.06 -5.74 16.15
CA LYS A 24 7.18 -4.84 16.40
C LYS A 24 7.72 -4.21 15.11
N ILE A 25 7.88 -5.02 14.05
CA ILE A 25 8.36 -4.52 12.76
C ILE A 25 7.37 -3.54 12.14
N LEU A 26 6.07 -3.86 12.18
CA LEU A 26 5.02 -3.00 11.64
C LEU A 26 4.92 -1.68 12.41
N ASP A 27 5.04 -1.72 13.74
CA ASP A 27 5.08 -0.53 14.60
C ASP A 27 6.29 0.37 14.27
N GLU A 28 7.48 -0.22 14.03
CA GLU A 28 8.68 0.52 13.62
C GLU A 28 8.47 1.23 12.27
N VAL A 29 7.86 0.55 11.30
CA VAL A 29 7.52 1.15 9.98
C VAL A 29 6.52 2.28 10.15
N SER A 30 5.45 2.06 10.92
CA SER A 30 4.44 3.08 11.19
C SER A 30 5.04 4.32 11.87
N ALA A 31 5.85 4.12 12.91
CA ALA A 31 6.54 5.20 13.60
C ALA A 31 7.48 5.99 12.66
N LYS A 32 8.20 5.29 11.77
CA LYS A 32 9.06 5.91 10.78
C LYS A 32 8.27 6.79 9.82
N ILE A 33 7.15 6.29 9.28
CA ILE A 33 6.31 7.04 8.36
C ILE A 33 5.65 8.25 9.04
N LYS A 34 5.15 8.07 10.27
CA LYS A 34 4.57 9.17 11.08
C LYS A 34 5.58 10.28 11.42
N SER A 35 6.87 9.97 11.41
CA SER A 35 7.93 10.97 11.62
C SER A 35 8.16 11.88 10.40
N PHE A 36 7.60 11.54 9.24
CA PHE A 36 7.75 12.34 8.03
C PHE A 36 6.82 13.55 8.05
N LYS A 37 7.35 14.73 7.73
CA LYS A 37 6.55 15.95 7.61
C LYS A 37 5.69 15.98 6.36
N SER A 38 6.20 15.37 5.30
CA SER A 38 5.56 15.19 4.01
C SER A 38 6.16 13.95 3.35
N ILE A 39 5.44 13.35 2.44
CA ILE A 39 5.90 12.17 1.70
C ILE A 39 5.82 12.45 0.22
N GLN A 40 6.91 12.18 -0.48
CA GLN A 40 6.91 11.98 -1.92
C GLN A 40 7.51 10.61 -2.18
N ALA A 41 6.76 9.74 -2.85
CA ALA A 41 7.22 8.42 -3.21
C ALA A 41 6.93 8.14 -4.69
N THR A 42 7.87 7.48 -5.37
CA THR A 42 7.63 6.91 -6.69
C THR A 42 7.39 5.42 -6.54
N PHE A 43 6.47 4.89 -7.33
CA PHE A 43 6.12 3.48 -7.25
C PHE A 43 5.84 2.86 -8.62
N THR A 44 5.87 1.54 -8.64
CA THR A 44 5.47 0.71 -9.78
C THR A 44 4.40 -0.25 -9.30
N LEU A 45 3.28 -0.32 -10.01
CA LEU A 45 2.21 -1.28 -9.79
C LEU A 45 2.23 -2.30 -10.93
N SER A 46 2.53 -3.55 -10.61
CA SER A 46 2.48 -4.68 -11.54
C SER A 46 1.20 -5.49 -11.29
N ILE A 47 0.57 -5.92 -12.36
CA ILE A 47 -0.66 -6.71 -12.34
C ILE A 47 -0.40 -8.02 -13.05
N GLU A 48 -0.69 -9.15 -12.40
CA GLU A 48 -0.59 -10.50 -12.95
C GLU A 48 -1.93 -11.21 -12.84
N ASP A 49 -2.28 -12.02 -13.83
CA ASP A 49 -3.45 -12.90 -13.74
C ASP A 49 -3.17 -14.14 -12.87
N ALA A 50 -4.17 -15.01 -12.74
CA ALA A 50 -4.08 -16.25 -11.96
C ALA A 50 -2.97 -17.19 -12.45
N LYS A 51 -2.60 -17.12 -13.74
CA LYS A 51 -1.53 -17.93 -14.36
C LYS A 51 -0.15 -17.30 -14.24
N GLY A 52 -0.05 -16.10 -13.62
CA GLY A 52 1.19 -15.36 -13.49
C GLY A 52 1.59 -14.56 -14.73
N LYS A 53 0.69 -14.45 -15.73
CA LYS A 53 0.94 -13.63 -16.92
C LYS A 53 0.72 -12.16 -16.59
N SER A 54 1.68 -11.31 -16.97
CA SER A 54 1.57 -9.86 -16.79
C SER A 54 0.36 -9.30 -17.56
N GLN A 55 -0.45 -8.53 -16.86
CA GLN A 55 -1.60 -7.78 -17.40
C GLN A 55 -1.29 -6.28 -17.51
N GLY A 56 -0.08 -5.89 -17.14
CA GLY A 56 0.40 -4.52 -17.28
C GLY A 56 1.22 -4.05 -16.09
N VAL A 57 1.91 -2.94 -16.34
CA VAL A 57 2.71 -2.23 -15.35
C VAL A 57 2.36 -0.76 -15.42
N LYS A 58 2.00 -0.17 -14.27
CA LYS A 58 1.72 1.26 -14.14
C LYS A 58 2.76 1.90 -13.24
N LYS A 59 3.26 3.07 -13.61
CA LYS A 59 4.16 3.88 -12.78
C LYS A 59 3.38 5.05 -12.18
N GLY A 60 3.73 5.44 -10.97
CA GLY A 60 3.05 6.56 -10.32
C GLY A 60 3.93 7.28 -9.31
N VAL A 61 3.40 8.41 -8.86
CA VAL A 61 3.97 9.23 -7.80
C VAL A 61 2.89 9.46 -6.74
N PHE A 62 3.26 9.32 -5.50
CA PHE A 62 2.44 9.61 -4.34
C PHE A 62 3.00 10.84 -3.61
N TYR A 63 2.11 11.75 -3.26
CA TYR A 63 2.39 12.93 -2.44
C TYR A 63 1.45 12.94 -1.25
N GLN A 64 1.96 13.23 -0.06
CA GLN A 64 1.13 13.36 1.16
C GLN A 64 1.68 14.44 2.08
N LYS A 65 0.76 15.21 2.68
CA LYS A 65 1.04 16.15 3.78
C LYS A 65 -0.16 16.16 4.73
N GLY A 66 0.05 15.65 5.94
CA GLY A 66 -1.06 15.41 6.85
C GLY A 66 -2.08 14.44 6.27
N MET A 67 -3.36 14.85 6.25
CA MET A 67 -4.47 14.06 5.69
C MET A 67 -4.66 14.26 4.18
N GLN A 68 -3.98 15.24 3.59
CA GLN A 68 -4.07 15.51 2.16
C GLN A 68 -3.09 14.64 1.38
N TYR A 69 -3.55 14.09 0.26
CA TYR A 69 -2.67 13.34 -0.61
C TYR A 69 -3.06 13.46 -2.08
N ARG A 70 -2.10 13.18 -2.95
CA ARG A 70 -2.31 12.96 -4.38
C ARG A 70 -1.60 11.69 -4.82
N VAL A 71 -2.30 10.87 -5.60
CA VAL A 71 -1.73 9.75 -6.36
C VAL A 71 -1.80 10.12 -7.84
N SER A 72 -0.67 10.22 -8.50
CA SER A 72 -0.62 10.33 -9.96
C SER A 72 -0.12 9.01 -10.50
N ILE A 73 -0.95 8.31 -11.24
CA ILE A 73 -0.62 7.02 -11.87
C ILE A 73 -1.00 7.08 -13.35
N THR A 74 -0.40 6.23 -14.16
CA THR A 74 -0.70 6.17 -15.60
C THR A 74 -2.21 6.11 -15.84
N GLY A 75 -2.75 7.13 -16.52
CA GLY A 75 -4.16 7.24 -16.89
C GLY A 75 -5.06 7.90 -15.84
N GLN A 76 -4.61 8.14 -14.60
CA GLN A 76 -5.47 8.60 -13.53
C GLN A 76 -4.73 9.48 -12.53
N ASP A 77 -5.41 10.49 -12.00
CA ASP A 77 -4.97 11.27 -10.84
C ASP A 77 -6.04 11.20 -9.73
N ILE A 78 -5.62 10.92 -8.51
CA ILE A 78 -6.50 10.89 -7.34
C ILE A 78 -6.03 11.96 -6.38
N PHE A 79 -6.93 12.83 -5.94
CA PHE A 79 -6.69 13.86 -4.93
C PHE A 79 -7.58 13.58 -3.73
N CYS A 80 -7.10 13.92 -2.53
CA CYS A 80 -7.88 13.82 -1.31
C CYS A 80 -7.50 14.96 -0.36
N ASP A 81 -8.52 15.65 0.17
CA ASP A 81 -8.34 16.71 1.17
C ASP A 81 -8.57 16.24 2.61
N GLY A 82 -8.79 14.93 2.79
CA GLY A 82 -9.14 14.29 4.06
C GLY A 82 -10.65 14.21 4.32
N LYS A 83 -11.50 14.89 3.52
CA LYS A 83 -12.96 14.85 3.60
C LYS A 83 -13.57 14.34 2.29
N ASN A 84 -13.03 14.78 1.17
CA ASN A 84 -13.47 14.40 -0.17
C ASN A 84 -12.30 13.83 -0.96
N SER A 85 -12.63 13.01 -1.95
CA SER A 85 -11.69 12.49 -2.92
C SER A 85 -12.18 12.83 -4.33
N TRP A 86 -11.25 13.24 -5.19
CA TRP A 86 -11.44 13.51 -6.61
C TRP A 86 -10.64 12.50 -7.39
N THR A 87 -11.31 11.69 -8.20
CA THR A 87 -10.66 10.73 -9.09
C THR A 87 -10.83 11.22 -10.52
N TYR A 88 -9.75 11.72 -11.10
CA TYR A 88 -9.73 12.23 -12.47
C TYR A 88 -9.22 11.14 -13.42
N ASP A 89 -10.05 10.74 -14.38
CA ASP A 89 -9.68 9.84 -15.47
C ASP A 89 -9.26 10.68 -16.69
N LYS A 90 -8.01 10.48 -17.14
CA LYS A 90 -7.42 11.22 -18.24
C LYS A 90 -7.98 10.81 -19.60
N SER A 91 -8.53 9.61 -19.71
CA SER A 91 -9.04 9.07 -20.98
C SER A 91 -10.42 9.61 -21.33
N THR A 92 -11.25 9.84 -20.33
CA THR A 92 -12.62 10.35 -20.47
C THR A 92 -12.71 11.84 -20.18
N ASN A 93 -11.66 12.47 -19.64
CA ASN A 93 -11.67 13.83 -19.11
C ASN A 93 -12.78 14.03 -18.08
N GLU A 94 -12.98 13.05 -17.21
CA GLU A 94 -14.02 13.05 -16.19
C GLU A 94 -13.39 13.06 -14.78
N VAL A 95 -14.02 13.78 -13.85
CA VAL A 95 -13.68 13.71 -12.43
C VAL A 95 -14.88 13.23 -11.63
N THR A 96 -14.70 12.13 -10.91
CA THR A 96 -15.65 11.64 -9.92
C THR A 96 -15.28 12.16 -8.54
N ILE A 97 -16.26 12.76 -7.85
CA ILE A 97 -16.10 13.34 -6.51
C ILE A 97 -16.87 12.49 -5.51
N THR A 98 -16.19 12.02 -4.46
CA THR A 98 -16.80 11.20 -3.39
C THR A 98 -16.45 11.76 -2.02
N LYS A 99 -17.28 11.47 -0.99
CA LYS A 99 -16.87 11.65 0.41
C LYS A 99 -15.87 10.58 0.80
N VAL A 100 -14.87 10.97 1.59
CA VAL A 100 -14.02 10.00 2.29
C VAL A 100 -14.84 9.38 3.40
N ASP A 101 -15.20 8.11 3.26
CA ASP A 101 -15.87 7.36 4.31
C ASP A 101 -14.83 6.57 5.12
N PRO A 102 -14.58 6.97 6.40
CA PRO A 102 -13.62 6.26 7.25
C PRO A 102 -14.05 4.82 7.56
N SER A 103 -15.35 4.50 7.40
CA SER A 103 -15.88 3.16 7.64
C SER A 103 -15.62 2.21 6.48
N VAL A 104 -15.35 2.74 5.28
CA VAL A 104 -15.00 1.93 4.11
C VAL A 104 -13.63 1.32 4.33
N LYS A 105 -13.61 0.01 4.48
CA LYS A 105 -12.42 -0.80 4.74
C LYS A 105 -11.61 -1.06 3.45
N THR A 106 -11.53 -0.06 2.57
CA THR A 106 -10.69 -0.12 1.38
C THR A 106 -9.27 0.26 1.78
N ILE A 107 -8.30 -0.44 1.23
CA ILE A 107 -6.89 -0.07 1.38
C ILE A 107 -6.66 1.16 0.48
N THR A 108 -6.67 2.33 1.10
CA THR A 108 -6.34 3.58 0.41
C THR A 108 -4.83 3.82 0.47
N PRO A 109 -4.25 4.61 -0.45
CA PRO A 109 -2.81 4.83 -0.48
C PRO A 109 -2.24 5.34 0.84
N GLU A 110 -2.96 6.22 1.58
CA GLU A 110 -2.51 6.69 2.88
C GLU A 110 -2.53 5.59 3.94
N LYS A 111 -3.44 4.62 3.87
CA LYS A 111 -3.50 3.49 4.80
C LYS A 111 -2.31 2.56 4.67
N PHE A 112 -1.65 2.49 3.51
CA PHE A 112 -0.39 1.74 3.38
C PHE A 112 0.72 2.26 4.30
N PHE A 113 0.59 3.50 4.74
CA PHE A 113 1.60 4.18 5.55
C PHE A 113 1.15 4.40 7.00
N THR A 114 -0.04 3.87 7.40
CA THR A 114 -0.59 4.02 8.76
C THR A 114 -0.89 2.67 9.42
N ASP A 115 -1.57 2.67 10.54
CA ASP A 115 -1.83 1.47 11.38
C ASP A 115 -2.96 0.58 10.85
N PHE A 116 -3.11 0.41 9.53
CA PHE A 116 -4.20 -0.35 8.91
C PHE A 116 -4.23 -1.84 9.31
N TYR A 117 -3.10 -2.37 9.77
CA TYR A 117 -2.90 -3.80 10.03
C TYR A 117 -3.50 -4.28 11.35
N ASP A 118 -3.65 -3.41 12.35
CA ASP A 118 -3.86 -3.83 13.75
C ASP A 118 -5.25 -4.41 14.02
N LYS A 119 -6.30 -3.90 13.35
CA LYS A 119 -7.69 -4.35 13.55
C LYS A 119 -8.24 -5.19 12.41
N ASP A 120 -7.70 -5.00 11.22
CA ASP A 120 -8.27 -5.54 9.99
C ASP A 120 -7.55 -6.82 9.53
N PHE A 121 -6.43 -7.19 10.17
CA PHE A 121 -5.61 -8.32 9.76
C PHE A 121 -5.09 -9.15 10.92
N LEU A 122 -4.98 -10.45 10.66
CA LEU A 122 -4.04 -11.32 11.36
C LEU A 122 -2.70 -11.25 10.63
N TYR A 123 -1.61 -11.13 11.36
CA TYR A 123 -0.28 -10.99 10.77
C TYR A 123 0.76 -11.95 11.35
N LYS A 124 1.72 -12.33 10.52
CA LYS A 124 2.79 -13.28 10.85
C LYS A 124 4.08 -12.89 10.12
N LEU A 125 5.21 -12.96 10.80
CA LEU A 125 6.53 -12.86 10.19
C LEU A 125 6.90 -14.21 9.53
N ASN A 126 7.08 -14.22 8.22
CA ASN A 126 7.54 -15.40 7.49
C ASN A 126 9.07 -15.55 7.51
N GLY A 127 9.78 -14.46 7.84
CA GLY A 127 11.24 -14.44 7.92
C GLY A 127 11.88 -13.40 7.02
N ASN A 128 13.18 -13.59 6.74
CA ASN A 128 13.97 -12.69 5.92
C ASN A 128 14.10 -13.25 4.50
N VAL A 129 13.94 -12.36 3.52
CA VAL A 129 14.14 -12.67 2.10
C VAL A 129 15.14 -11.71 1.49
N LYS A 130 15.94 -12.16 0.52
CA LYS A 130 16.85 -11.30 -0.24
C LYS A 130 16.24 -10.95 -1.58
N GLN A 131 16.29 -9.65 -1.94
CA GLN A 131 15.93 -9.19 -3.27
C GLN A 131 17.04 -8.27 -3.81
N GLY A 132 17.87 -8.81 -4.68
CA GLY A 132 19.12 -8.17 -5.07
C GLY A 132 20.03 -7.96 -3.86
N ALA A 133 20.51 -6.73 -3.66
CA ALA A 133 21.33 -6.36 -2.51
C ALA A 133 20.50 -6.03 -1.23
N ARG A 134 19.18 -6.11 -1.27
CA ARG A 134 18.31 -5.77 -0.13
C ARG A 134 18.02 -6.99 0.73
N GLU A 135 18.04 -6.80 2.03
CA GLU A 135 17.48 -7.74 3.00
C GLU A 135 16.12 -7.23 3.46
N LEU A 136 15.08 -8.00 3.16
CA LEU A 136 13.70 -7.66 3.46
C LEU A 136 13.14 -8.61 4.51
N GLN A 137 12.24 -8.10 5.35
CA GLN A 137 11.40 -8.91 6.24
C GLN A 137 10.06 -9.10 5.54
N GLU A 138 9.64 -10.37 5.36
CA GLU A 138 8.36 -10.70 4.78
C GLU A 138 7.33 -10.89 5.88
N ILE A 139 6.28 -10.07 5.87
CA ILE A 139 5.13 -10.17 6.77
C ILE A 139 3.90 -10.55 5.97
N GLU A 140 3.28 -11.63 6.36
CA GLU A 140 2.01 -12.09 5.82
C GLU A 140 0.85 -11.49 6.60
N LEU A 141 -0.11 -10.92 5.90
CA LEU A 141 -1.37 -10.39 6.44
C LEU A 141 -2.54 -11.20 5.88
N THR A 142 -3.42 -11.65 6.76
CA THR A 142 -4.68 -12.30 6.40
C THR A 142 -5.84 -11.45 6.88
N PRO A 143 -6.74 -10.95 6.00
CA PRO A 143 -7.85 -10.11 6.42
C PRO A 143 -8.79 -10.89 7.35
N THR A 144 -9.23 -10.23 8.43
CA THR A 144 -10.24 -10.77 9.35
C THR A 144 -11.63 -10.78 8.71
N ASP A 145 -11.91 -9.77 7.89
CA ASP A 145 -13.13 -9.66 7.10
C ASP A 145 -13.04 -10.52 5.84
N LYS A 146 -13.83 -11.60 5.83
CA LYS A 146 -13.90 -12.56 4.70
C LYS A 146 -14.61 -12.02 3.47
N THR A 147 -15.27 -10.87 3.54
CA THR A 147 -15.96 -10.25 2.39
C THR A 147 -14.98 -9.48 1.48
N LYS A 148 -13.78 -9.18 1.93
CA LYS A 148 -12.73 -8.53 1.12
C LYS A 148 -12.49 -9.29 -0.18
N THR A 149 -12.17 -8.56 -1.26
CA THR A 149 -11.86 -9.14 -2.58
C THR A 149 -10.55 -9.93 -2.58
N PHE A 150 -9.65 -9.58 -1.68
CA PHE A 150 -8.37 -10.26 -1.47
C PHE A 150 -8.41 -11.15 -0.23
N PHE A 151 -7.59 -12.20 -0.23
CA PHE A 151 -7.51 -13.16 0.87
C PHE A 151 -6.17 -13.16 1.59
N LYS A 152 -5.14 -12.52 0.99
CA LYS A 152 -3.79 -12.44 1.57
C LYS A 152 -3.04 -11.22 1.04
N VAL A 153 -2.23 -10.62 1.90
CA VAL A 153 -1.29 -9.55 1.53
C VAL A 153 0.08 -9.89 2.11
N TYR A 154 1.13 -9.69 1.33
CA TYR A 154 2.51 -9.78 1.79
C TYR A 154 3.13 -8.38 1.79
N LEU A 155 3.70 -8.01 2.92
CA LEU A 155 4.51 -6.80 3.08
C LEU A 155 5.98 -7.18 3.08
N TYR A 156 6.77 -6.46 2.30
CA TYR A 156 8.21 -6.60 2.28
C TYR A 156 8.84 -5.33 2.84
N ILE A 157 9.44 -5.44 4.02
CA ILE A 157 10.00 -4.32 4.78
C ILE A 157 11.52 -4.33 4.63
N ASP A 158 12.10 -3.23 4.20
CA ASP A 158 13.55 -3.08 4.13
C ASP A 158 14.13 -2.97 5.55
N ARG A 159 14.98 -3.92 5.93
CA ARG A 159 15.57 -4.02 7.28
C ARG A 159 16.44 -2.83 7.64
N LYS A 160 17.12 -2.25 6.66
CA LYS A 160 18.05 -1.14 6.86
C LYS A 160 17.32 0.20 7.03
N THR A 161 16.35 0.47 6.16
CA THR A 161 15.65 1.76 6.15
C THR A 161 14.42 1.78 7.05
N LYS A 162 13.92 0.61 7.46
CA LYS A 162 12.67 0.44 8.22
C LYS A 162 11.48 1.05 7.48
N THR A 163 11.48 0.95 6.16
CA THR A 163 10.40 1.42 5.29
C THR A 163 9.84 0.26 4.48
N MET A 164 8.62 0.40 4.04
CA MET A 164 7.99 -0.55 3.12
C MET A 164 8.73 -0.52 1.77
N TYR A 165 9.15 -1.67 1.30
CA TYR A 165 9.74 -1.85 -0.03
C TYR A 165 8.66 -2.23 -1.05
N SER A 166 7.84 -3.24 -0.74
CA SER A 166 6.74 -3.61 -1.62
C SER A 166 5.57 -4.26 -0.86
N VAL A 167 4.41 -4.23 -1.51
CA VAL A 167 3.17 -4.87 -1.06
C VAL A 167 2.67 -5.75 -2.17
N LYS A 168 2.33 -7.01 -1.87
CA LYS A 168 1.74 -7.95 -2.81
C LYS A 168 0.39 -8.41 -2.29
N SER A 169 -0.69 -8.10 -3.02
CA SER A 169 -2.05 -8.56 -2.73
C SER A 169 -2.42 -9.75 -3.61
N LEU A 170 -3.04 -10.75 -2.99
CA LEU A 170 -3.59 -11.93 -3.68
C LEU A 170 -5.11 -11.84 -3.65
N GLU A 171 -5.71 -11.64 -4.83
CA GLU A 171 -7.15 -11.53 -4.98
C GLU A 171 -7.81 -12.91 -5.09
N LYS A 172 -9.08 -12.99 -4.68
CA LYS A 172 -9.87 -14.24 -4.75
C LYS A 172 -10.11 -14.73 -6.18
N ASN A 173 -10.11 -13.83 -7.16
CA ASN A 173 -10.20 -14.17 -8.58
C ASN A 173 -8.88 -14.64 -9.19
N GLY A 174 -7.81 -14.74 -8.36
CA GLY A 174 -6.49 -15.16 -8.77
C GLY A 174 -5.56 -14.04 -9.27
N THR A 175 -6.08 -12.83 -9.46
CA THR A 175 -5.26 -11.65 -9.82
C THR A 175 -4.27 -11.34 -8.69
N LYS A 176 -3.08 -10.92 -9.04
CA LYS A 176 -2.04 -10.47 -8.09
C LYS A 176 -1.66 -9.04 -8.42
N TYR A 177 -1.65 -8.19 -7.41
CA TYR A 177 -1.15 -6.82 -7.49
C TYR A 177 0.14 -6.71 -6.69
N THR A 178 1.19 -6.20 -7.30
CA THR A 178 2.46 -5.92 -6.61
C THR A 178 2.78 -4.45 -6.78
N LEU A 179 2.72 -3.70 -5.68
CA LEU A 179 3.16 -2.32 -5.61
C LEU A 179 4.58 -2.29 -5.04
N THR A 180 5.53 -1.79 -5.81
CA THR A 180 6.93 -1.61 -5.39
C THR A 180 7.23 -0.13 -5.23
N ILE A 181 7.77 0.27 -4.08
CA ILE A 181 8.22 1.63 -3.82
C ILE A 181 9.64 1.78 -4.36
N ASN A 182 9.78 2.59 -5.41
CA ASN A 182 11.07 2.81 -6.07
C ASN A 182 11.92 3.83 -5.29
N SER A 183 11.26 4.88 -4.75
CA SER A 183 11.89 5.88 -3.88
C SER A 183 10.87 6.44 -2.89
N ILE A 184 11.34 6.85 -1.73
CA ILE A 184 10.54 7.56 -0.72
C ILE A 184 11.39 8.67 -0.10
N ASN A 185 10.82 9.88 -0.03
CA ASN A 185 11.40 11.04 0.64
C ASN A 185 10.38 11.58 1.66
N GLY A 186 10.75 11.58 2.93
CA GLY A 186 9.90 12.02 4.06
C GLY A 186 10.03 13.51 4.40
N SER A 187 10.76 14.29 3.59
CA SER A 187 11.01 15.72 3.82
C SER A 187 10.91 16.52 2.53
N SER A 188 10.14 16.03 1.55
CA SER A 188 9.95 16.70 0.27
C SER A 188 9.18 18.01 0.45
N THR A 189 9.63 19.05 -0.21
CA THR A 189 8.93 20.32 -0.32
C THR A 189 8.11 20.33 -1.61
N PHE A 190 6.81 20.55 -1.49
CA PHE A 190 5.90 20.77 -2.60
C PHE A 190 4.77 21.70 -2.16
N SER A 191 4.15 22.37 -3.13
CA SER A 191 3.04 23.29 -2.86
C SER A 191 1.79 22.52 -2.45
N ASP A 192 1.04 23.04 -1.49
CA ASP A 192 -0.27 22.47 -1.08
C ASP A 192 -1.26 22.42 -2.27
N SER A 193 -1.12 23.34 -3.23
CA SER A 193 -1.91 23.33 -4.48
C SER A 193 -1.67 22.09 -5.37
N GLN A 194 -0.61 21.31 -5.13
CA GLN A 194 -0.38 20.04 -5.81
C GLN A 194 -1.23 18.90 -5.25
N LEU A 195 -1.78 19.07 -4.05
CA LEU A 195 -2.59 18.06 -3.35
C LEU A 195 -4.10 18.27 -3.55
N VAL A 196 -4.50 19.39 -4.14
CA VAL A 196 -5.90 19.79 -4.32
C VAL A 196 -6.29 19.68 -5.78
N PHE A 197 -7.46 19.10 -6.04
CA PHE A 197 -8.05 19.17 -7.38
C PHE A 197 -8.49 20.61 -7.67
N ASP A 198 -7.99 21.16 -8.74
CA ASP A 198 -8.29 22.51 -9.22
C ASP A 198 -8.87 22.42 -10.64
N LYS A 199 -10.19 22.54 -10.76
CA LYS A 199 -10.93 22.42 -12.02
C LYS A 199 -10.37 23.31 -13.13
N SER A 200 -9.83 24.48 -12.78
CA SER A 200 -9.27 25.41 -13.77
C SER A 200 -8.10 24.83 -14.57
N LYS A 201 -7.45 23.79 -14.03
CA LYS A 201 -6.34 23.07 -14.69
C LYS A 201 -6.79 21.96 -15.63
N TYR A 202 -8.10 21.69 -15.70
CA TYR A 202 -8.71 20.62 -16.48
C TYR A 202 -9.81 21.16 -17.37
N PRO A 203 -9.49 21.88 -18.47
CA PRO A 203 -10.50 22.48 -19.36
C PRO A 203 -11.46 21.43 -19.91
N GLY A 204 -12.78 21.73 -19.83
CA GLY A 204 -13.83 20.83 -20.32
C GLY A 204 -14.01 19.54 -19.54
N VAL A 205 -13.51 19.49 -18.28
CA VAL A 205 -13.71 18.30 -17.43
C VAL A 205 -15.18 18.14 -17.06
N ASP A 206 -15.70 16.93 -17.24
CA ASP A 206 -17.02 16.52 -16.77
C ASP A 206 -16.92 16.11 -15.27
N GLU A 207 -17.85 16.64 -14.46
CA GLU A 207 -17.90 16.36 -13.04
C GLU A 207 -19.06 15.43 -12.68
N VAL A 208 -18.75 14.30 -12.05
CA VAL A 208 -19.72 13.40 -11.44
C VAL A 208 -19.60 13.50 -9.92
N ASP A 209 -20.54 14.23 -9.30
CA ASP A 209 -20.55 14.44 -7.85
C ASP A 209 -21.42 13.39 -7.15
N LEU A 210 -20.79 12.49 -6.40
CA LEU A 210 -21.42 11.38 -5.65
C LEU A 210 -21.44 11.64 -4.14
N ARG A 211 -21.31 12.88 -3.70
CA ARG A 211 -21.26 13.24 -2.26
C ARG A 211 -22.62 13.32 -1.57
N ASN A 212 -23.70 13.03 -2.24
CA ASN A 212 -25.06 13.07 -1.68
C ASN A 212 -25.33 11.95 -0.70
#